data_7a1814132f4368391c3f2ad6cd5c5e2b
#
_entry.id   7a1814132f4368391c3f2ad6cd5c5e2b
#
_cell.length_a   1.000
_cell.length_b   1.000
_cell.length_c   1.000
_cell.angle_alpha   90.00
_cell.angle_beta   90.00
_cell.angle_gamma   90.00
#
_symmetry.space_group_name_H-M   'P 1'
#
loop_
_entity.id
_entity.type
_entity.pdbx_description
1 polymer ?
#
loop_
_entity_poly.entity_id
_entity_poly.type
_entity_poly.pdbx_seq_one_letter_code
_entity_poly.pdbx_strand_id
1 'polypeptide(L)'
;MTTDPPSQSPYRQILGIRFFTGTVEEAVALGLRGGLVAVPSAPVFVSMVEDPANRDALLGSDFAIADSGLMVLVWNLIKRDNIRRVSGLAYLKTFLEQPAAREPHAIFWVMPSRESMIRNLAWLNQQGHPTTEDDCYLAPQYGAGPIIDEALVKILNARKPAHIIMAIGGGVQ
;
A
#
# COMPACT_ATOMS: atom_id res chain seq x y z
N MET A 1 28.10 5.23 -32.02
CA MET A 1 26.68 4.98 -31.82
C MET A 1 26.56 3.99 -30.68
N THR A 2 26.43 4.48 -29.46
CA THR A 2 26.16 3.69 -28.29
C THR A 2 24.66 3.41 -28.26
N THR A 3 24.27 2.21 -28.61
CA THR A 3 22.89 1.74 -28.44
C THR A 3 22.66 1.56 -26.95
N ASP A 4 21.91 2.48 -26.33
CA ASP A 4 21.38 2.24 -25.00
C ASP A 4 20.63 0.89 -24.98
N PRO A 5 20.87 0.05 -23.96
CA PRO A 5 20.11 -1.18 -23.83
C PRO A 5 18.61 -0.83 -23.73
N PRO A 6 17.72 -1.63 -24.33
CA PRO A 6 16.29 -1.37 -24.26
C PRO A 6 15.88 -1.19 -22.80
N SER A 7 15.28 -0.04 -22.47
CA SER A 7 14.81 0.26 -21.12
C SER A 7 13.84 -0.84 -20.73
N GLN A 8 14.28 -1.71 -19.83
CA GLN A 8 13.41 -2.75 -19.31
C GLN A 8 12.22 -2.06 -18.62
N SER A 9 11.01 -2.55 -18.89
CA SER A 9 9.80 -2.06 -18.24
C SER A 9 10.04 -1.95 -16.72
N PRO A 10 9.68 -0.83 -16.08
CA PRO A 10 9.85 -0.66 -14.64
C PRO A 10 8.89 -1.56 -13.84
N TYR A 11 8.28 -2.52 -14.48
CA TYR A 11 7.33 -3.46 -13.87
C TYR A 11 7.72 -4.91 -14.13
N ARG A 12 7.40 -5.78 -13.16
CA ARG A 12 7.45 -7.23 -13.30
C ARG A 12 6.10 -7.83 -12.91
N GLN A 13 5.66 -8.80 -13.68
CA GLN A 13 4.49 -9.59 -13.31
C GLN A 13 4.90 -10.81 -12.50
N ILE A 14 4.48 -10.86 -11.23
CA ILE A 14 4.72 -11.95 -10.31
C ILE A 14 3.37 -12.46 -9.83
N LEU A 15 3.02 -13.70 -10.09
CA LEU A 15 1.71 -14.28 -9.81
C LEU A 15 0.53 -13.46 -10.38
N GLY A 16 0.74 -12.81 -11.53
CA GLY A 16 -0.26 -11.93 -12.14
C GLY A 16 -0.30 -10.50 -11.61
N ILE A 17 0.31 -10.23 -10.46
CA ILE A 17 0.37 -8.89 -9.85
C ILE A 17 1.49 -8.08 -10.53
N ARG A 18 1.22 -6.82 -10.81
CA ARG A 18 2.15 -5.89 -11.44
C ARG A 18 3.02 -5.20 -10.40
N PHE A 19 4.23 -5.71 -10.15
CA PHE A 19 5.19 -5.12 -9.23
C PHE A 19 6.01 -4.02 -9.88
N PHE A 20 6.04 -2.86 -9.24
CA PHE A 20 6.95 -1.78 -9.60
C PHE A 20 8.36 -2.10 -9.09
N THR A 21 9.38 -1.89 -9.94
CA THR A 21 10.77 -2.29 -9.68
C THR A 21 11.75 -1.11 -9.68
N GLY A 22 11.25 0.12 -9.77
CA GLY A 22 12.04 1.33 -9.64
C GLY A 22 12.35 1.70 -8.18
N THR A 23 12.70 2.97 -7.96
CA THR A 23 13.04 3.48 -6.63
C THR A 23 11.78 3.75 -5.79
N VAL A 24 11.97 3.99 -4.49
CA VAL A 24 10.86 4.34 -3.59
C VAL A 24 10.26 5.70 -3.95
N GLU A 25 11.09 6.65 -4.36
CA GLU A 25 10.68 8.00 -4.77
C GLU A 25 9.83 7.95 -6.04
N GLU A 26 10.23 7.13 -7.01
CA GLU A 26 9.46 6.90 -8.24
C GLU A 26 8.12 6.23 -7.94
N ALA A 27 8.10 5.23 -7.04
CA ALA A 27 6.87 4.57 -6.60
C ALA A 27 5.92 5.56 -5.95
N VAL A 28 6.42 6.44 -5.06
CA VAL A 28 5.63 7.49 -4.41
C VAL A 28 5.10 8.48 -5.44
N ALA A 29 5.93 8.93 -6.38
CA ALA A 29 5.51 9.84 -7.45
C ALA A 29 4.38 9.24 -8.33
N LEU A 30 4.38 7.92 -8.52
CA LEU A 30 3.29 7.20 -9.19
C LEU A 30 2.02 7.17 -8.32
N GLY A 31 2.14 6.80 -7.04
CA GLY A 31 1.00 6.72 -6.13
C GLY A 31 0.32 8.06 -5.88
N LEU A 32 1.07 9.17 -5.93
CA LEU A 32 0.51 10.53 -5.82
C LEU A 32 -0.40 10.91 -7.00
N ARG A 33 -0.30 10.23 -8.13
CA ARG A 33 -1.18 10.44 -9.29
C ARG A 33 -2.56 9.79 -9.10
N GLY A 34 -2.72 9.02 -8.03
CA GLY A 34 -3.92 8.26 -7.71
C GLY A 34 -3.80 6.78 -8.07
N GLY A 35 -4.85 6.04 -7.76
CA GLY A 35 -4.91 4.60 -7.97
C GLY A 35 -4.71 3.78 -6.70
N LEU A 36 -4.74 2.47 -6.87
CA LEU A 36 -4.57 1.49 -5.79
C LEU A 36 -3.14 0.95 -5.77
N VAL A 37 -2.40 1.29 -4.72
CA VAL A 37 -1.06 0.76 -4.47
C VAL A 37 -1.14 -0.37 -3.45
N ALA A 38 -0.76 -1.58 -3.85
CA ALA A 38 -0.71 -2.73 -2.97
C ALA A 38 0.68 -2.94 -2.36
N VAL A 39 0.72 -3.36 -1.08
CA VAL A 39 1.96 -3.67 -0.36
C VAL A 39 1.86 -5.09 0.20
N PRO A 40 1.86 -6.12 -0.66
CA PRO A 40 1.63 -7.49 -0.22
C PRO A 40 2.79 -8.03 0.60
N SER A 41 2.50 -8.54 1.79
CA SER A 41 3.42 -9.31 2.61
C SER A 41 3.45 -10.79 2.19
N ALA A 42 4.45 -11.54 2.64
CA ALA A 42 4.59 -12.96 2.26
C ALA A 42 3.33 -13.82 2.58
N PRO A 43 2.65 -13.68 3.74
CA PRO A 43 1.42 -14.43 4.02
C PRO A 43 0.28 -14.15 3.03
N VAL A 44 0.21 -12.94 2.49
CA VAL A 44 -0.84 -12.55 1.53
C VAL A 44 -0.77 -13.35 0.23
N PHE A 45 0.42 -13.77 -0.20
CA PHE A 45 0.58 -14.64 -1.38
C PHE A 45 0.01 -16.05 -1.15
N VAL A 46 0.06 -16.53 0.08
CA VAL A 46 -0.54 -17.82 0.44
C VAL A 46 -2.06 -17.70 0.44
N SER A 47 -2.60 -16.64 1.05
CA SER A 47 -4.05 -16.41 1.11
C SER A 47 -4.68 -16.14 -0.25
N MET A 48 -3.95 -15.66 -1.26
CA MET A 48 -4.47 -15.53 -2.63
C MET A 48 -5.01 -16.83 -3.24
N VAL A 49 -4.54 -17.98 -2.76
CA VAL A 49 -5.00 -19.29 -3.25
C VAL A 49 -6.36 -19.63 -2.65
N GLU A 50 -6.59 -19.22 -1.41
CA GLU A 50 -7.76 -19.59 -0.61
C GLU A 50 -8.84 -18.50 -0.60
N ASP A 51 -8.47 -17.24 -0.85
CA ASP A 51 -9.34 -16.08 -0.83
C ASP A 51 -9.39 -15.38 -2.20
N PRO A 52 -10.43 -15.65 -3.00
CA PRO A 52 -10.62 -15.02 -4.31
C PRO A 52 -10.74 -13.48 -4.23
N ALA A 53 -11.36 -12.94 -3.18
CA ALA A 53 -11.54 -11.49 -3.04
C ALA A 53 -10.20 -10.78 -2.82
N ASN A 54 -9.34 -11.35 -1.96
CA ASN A 54 -7.98 -10.86 -1.77
C ASN A 54 -7.15 -10.95 -3.06
N ARG A 55 -7.27 -12.06 -3.79
CA ARG A 55 -6.60 -12.22 -5.08
C ARG A 55 -7.05 -11.15 -6.08
N ASP A 56 -8.35 -10.95 -6.23
CA ASP A 56 -8.91 -10.01 -7.19
C ASP A 56 -8.54 -8.57 -6.84
N ALA A 57 -8.49 -8.21 -5.56
CA ALA A 57 -8.01 -6.92 -5.09
C ALA A 57 -6.52 -6.68 -5.45
N LEU A 58 -5.66 -7.68 -5.28
CA LEU A 58 -4.25 -7.58 -5.64
C LEU A 58 -4.04 -7.51 -7.16
N LEU A 59 -4.78 -8.32 -7.93
CA LEU A 59 -4.73 -8.30 -9.40
C LEU A 59 -5.28 -6.99 -9.97
N GLY A 60 -6.27 -6.39 -9.31
CA GLY A 60 -6.88 -5.11 -9.67
C GLY A 60 -6.07 -3.88 -9.23
N SER A 61 -4.97 -4.06 -8.48
CA SER A 61 -4.12 -2.93 -8.10
C SER A 61 -3.39 -2.31 -9.30
N ASP A 62 -3.20 -0.99 -9.28
CA ASP A 62 -2.46 -0.29 -10.34
C ASP A 62 -1.00 -0.71 -10.35
N PHE A 63 -0.43 -0.91 -9.17
CA PHE A 63 0.85 -1.59 -8.98
C PHE A 63 1.02 -2.05 -7.54
N ALA A 64 1.93 -2.98 -7.36
CA ALA A 64 2.35 -3.44 -6.04
C ALA A 64 3.81 -3.08 -5.78
N ILE A 65 4.15 -2.93 -4.49
CA ILE A 65 5.52 -2.71 -4.02
C ILE A 65 6.10 -4.05 -3.55
N ALA A 66 7.33 -4.35 -3.96
CA ALA A 66 8.02 -5.59 -3.60
C ALA A 66 8.56 -5.55 -2.15
N ASP A 67 7.66 -5.54 -1.15
CA ASP A 67 8.05 -5.48 0.28
C ASP A 67 8.58 -6.81 0.82
N SER A 68 8.12 -7.93 0.29
CA SER A 68 8.59 -9.26 0.74
C SER A 68 10.00 -9.55 0.25
N GLY A 69 10.99 -9.50 1.16
CA GLY A 69 12.37 -9.86 0.85
C GLY A 69 12.52 -11.31 0.38
N LEU A 70 11.73 -12.24 0.92
CA LEU A 70 11.72 -13.64 0.50
C LEU A 70 11.22 -13.77 -0.95
N MET A 71 10.13 -13.08 -1.29
CA MET A 71 9.60 -13.08 -2.66
C MET A 71 10.63 -12.53 -3.65
N VAL A 72 11.29 -11.41 -3.31
CA VAL A 72 12.35 -10.81 -4.13
C VAL A 72 13.51 -11.78 -4.33
N LEU A 73 13.98 -12.44 -3.26
CA LEU A 73 15.06 -13.42 -3.33
C LEU A 73 14.71 -14.60 -4.24
N VAL A 74 13.54 -15.21 -4.03
CA VAL A 74 13.07 -16.35 -4.82
C VAL A 74 12.88 -15.98 -6.29
N TRP A 75 12.27 -14.81 -6.56
CA TRP A 75 12.12 -14.33 -7.92
C TRP A 75 13.46 -14.14 -8.64
N ASN A 76 14.39 -13.41 -8.01
CA ASN A 76 15.70 -13.16 -8.59
C ASN A 76 16.47 -14.45 -8.87
N LEU A 77 16.35 -15.45 -7.96
CA LEU A 77 16.99 -16.75 -8.14
C LEU A 77 16.40 -17.53 -9.33
N ILE A 78 15.06 -17.63 -9.41
CA ILE A 78 14.36 -18.43 -10.42
C ILE A 78 14.41 -17.76 -11.80
N LYS A 79 14.18 -16.44 -11.85
CA LYS A 79 14.09 -15.69 -13.10
C LYS A 79 15.41 -15.07 -13.55
N ARG A 80 16.47 -15.19 -12.72
CA ARG A 80 17.76 -14.54 -12.95
C ARG A 80 17.59 -13.04 -13.21
N ASP A 81 16.62 -12.45 -12.49
CA ASP A 81 16.31 -11.02 -12.52
C ASP A 81 17.06 -10.31 -11.38
N ASN A 82 16.99 -8.99 -11.33
CA ASN A 82 17.64 -8.18 -10.29
C ASN A 82 16.69 -7.10 -9.77
N ILE A 83 15.47 -7.53 -9.39
CA ILE A 83 14.54 -6.61 -8.75
C ILE A 83 15.01 -6.29 -7.32
N ARG A 84 14.76 -5.06 -6.89
CA ARG A 84 15.10 -4.60 -5.54
C ARG A 84 13.88 -4.62 -4.65
N ARG A 85 14.11 -4.91 -3.37
CA ARG A 85 13.07 -4.77 -2.37
C ARG A 85 12.80 -3.28 -2.12
N VAL A 86 11.53 -2.88 -2.17
CA VAL A 86 11.05 -1.58 -1.70
C VAL A 86 10.16 -1.86 -0.48
N SER A 87 10.60 -1.39 0.69
CA SER A 87 9.83 -1.58 1.93
C SER A 87 8.58 -0.70 1.93
N GLY A 88 7.44 -1.26 2.33
CA GLY A 88 6.20 -0.51 2.53
C GLY A 88 6.36 0.62 3.55
N LEU A 89 7.17 0.40 4.59
CA LEU A 89 7.50 1.46 5.56
C LEU A 89 8.34 2.58 4.92
N ALA A 90 9.30 2.25 4.05
CA ALA A 90 10.08 3.26 3.33
C ALA A 90 9.16 4.06 2.38
N TYR A 91 8.28 3.37 1.66
CA TYR A 91 7.27 4.03 0.83
C TYR A 91 6.41 5.00 1.63
N LEU A 92 5.85 4.56 2.76
CA LEU A 92 5.01 5.41 3.61
C LEU A 92 5.77 6.62 4.14
N LYS A 93 7.01 6.44 4.61
CA LYS A 93 7.84 7.57 5.07
C LYS A 93 8.11 8.57 3.95
N THR A 94 8.54 8.11 2.79
CA THR A 94 8.81 8.97 1.63
C THR A 94 7.53 9.65 1.13
N PHE A 95 6.38 8.98 1.19
CA PHE A 95 5.07 9.56 0.89
C PHE A 95 4.72 10.69 1.87
N LEU A 96 4.90 10.47 3.18
CA LEU A 96 4.64 11.47 4.21
C LEU A 96 5.56 12.70 4.11
N GLU A 97 6.73 12.59 3.50
CA GLU A 97 7.62 13.73 3.23
C GLU A 97 7.09 14.66 2.11
N GLN A 98 6.14 14.19 1.30
CA GLN A 98 5.62 14.96 0.18
C GLN A 98 4.71 16.11 0.66
N PRO A 99 4.77 17.29 0.02
CA PRO A 99 3.91 18.42 0.38
C PRO A 99 2.43 18.07 0.38
N ALA A 100 1.96 17.31 -0.62
CA ALA A 100 0.56 16.89 -0.73
C ALA A 100 0.07 16.04 0.47
N ALA A 101 0.96 15.29 1.12
CA ALA A 101 0.63 14.50 2.30
C ALA A 101 0.60 15.34 3.61
N ARG A 102 1.09 16.57 3.56
CA ARG A 102 1.14 17.49 4.72
C ARG A 102 -0.03 18.46 4.78
N GLU A 103 -0.86 18.49 3.73
CA GLU A 103 -2.07 19.29 3.74
C GLU A 103 -3.05 18.77 4.81
N PRO A 104 -3.73 19.65 5.56
CA PRO A 104 -4.72 19.24 6.54
C PRO A 104 -5.80 18.35 5.89
N HIS A 105 -6.14 17.25 6.54
CA HIS A 105 -7.16 16.29 6.09
C HIS A 105 -6.89 15.61 4.72
N ALA A 106 -5.67 15.73 4.17
CA ALA A 106 -5.30 15.09 2.90
C ALA A 106 -5.32 13.56 2.97
N ILE A 107 -5.01 13.00 4.14
CA ILE A 107 -4.93 11.56 4.35
C ILE A 107 -6.03 11.10 5.28
N PHE A 108 -6.78 10.10 4.85
CA PHE A 108 -7.73 9.38 5.69
C PHE A 108 -7.14 8.03 6.08
N TRP A 109 -7.15 7.73 7.37
CA TRP A 109 -6.49 6.55 7.95
C TRP A 109 -7.50 5.50 8.39
N VAL A 110 -7.35 4.28 7.91
CA VAL A 110 -8.12 3.14 8.41
C VAL A 110 -7.25 2.36 9.39
N MET A 111 -7.61 2.38 10.66
CA MET A 111 -6.81 1.88 11.78
C MET A 111 -7.41 0.60 12.38
N PRO A 112 -6.55 -0.34 12.86
CA PRO A 112 -7.04 -1.62 13.40
C PRO A 112 -7.59 -1.53 14.83
N SER A 113 -7.20 -0.51 15.60
CA SER A 113 -7.62 -0.34 16.98
C SER A 113 -7.48 1.11 17.47
N ARG A 114 -8.22 1.46 18.52
CA ARG A 114 -8.11 2.76 19.17
C ARG A 114 -6.71 3.02 19.73
N GLU A 115 -6.07 2.01 20.28
CA GLU A 115 -4.70 2.12 20.80
C GLU A 115 -3.72 2.45 19.68
N SER A 116 -3.79 1.75 18.55
CA SER A 116 -2.97 2.03 17.37
C SER A 116 -3.24 3.43 16.82
N MET A 117 -4.50 3.85 16.77
CA MET A 117 -4.89 5.19 16.34
C MET A 117 -4.24 6.27 17.21
N ILE A 118 -4.40 6.21 18.54
CA ILE A 118 -3.83 7.20 19.46
C ILE A 118 -2.32 7.31 19.31
N ARG A 119 -1.62 6.17 19.26
CA ARG A 119 -0.17 6.13 19.10
C ARG A 119 0.29 6.72 17.76
N ASN A 120 -0.41 6.36 16.67
CA ASN A 120 -0.06 6.82 15.34
C ASN A 120 -0.36 8.32 15.17
N LEU A 121 -1.48 8.82 15.68
CA LEU A 121 -1.81 10.25 15.68
C LEU A 121 -0.76 11.07 16.44
N ALA A 122 -0.35 10.60 17.62
CA ALA A 122 0.70 11.28 18.39
C ALA A 122 2.00 11.38 17.60
N TRP A 123 2.41 10.29 16.93
CA TRP A 123 3.60 10.26 16.10
C TRP A 123 3.46 11.17 14.87
N LEU A 124 2.35 11.10 14.13
CA LEU A 124 2.10 11.92 12.96
C LEU A 124 2.17 13.41 13.28
N ASN A 125 1.51 13.84 14.36
CA ASN A 125 1.53 15.25 14.80
C ASN A 125 2.95 15.68 15.21
N GLN A 126 3.73 14.82 15.86
CA GLN A 126 5.15 15.10 16.18
C GLN A 126 6.02 15.26 14.93
N GLN A 127 5.66 14.57 13.83
CA GLN A 127 6.36 14.69 12.54
C GLN A 127 5.85 15.87 11.68
N GLY A 128 4.92 16.65 12.20
CA GLY A 128 4.36 17.80 11.50
C GLY A 128 3.26 17.47 10.47
N HIS A 129 2.58 16.33 10.68
CA HIS A 129 1.38 15.96 9.93
C HIS A 129 0.14 16.26 10.78
N PRO A 130 -0.59 17.36 10.53
CA PRO A 130 -1.76 17.71 11.32
C PRO A 130 -2.89 16.72 11.05
N THR A 131 -3.04 15.76 11.96
CA THR A 131 -4.01 14.67 11.85
C THR A 131 -4.80 14.56 13.14
N THR A 132 -6.11 14.39 13.04
CA THR A 132 -7.04 14.27 14.15
C THR A 132 -7.78 12.94 14.14
N GLU A 133 -8.57 12.65 15.19
CA GLU A 133 -9.43 11.45 15.20
C GLU A 133 -10.45 11.47 14.05
N ASP A 134 -10.86 12.65 13.60
CA ASP A 134 -11.78 12.79 12.46
C ASP A 134 -11.17 12.25 11.16
N ASP A 135 -9.86 12.26 11.01
CA ASP A 135 -9.17 11.73 9.83
C ASP A 135 -8.98 10.21 9.90
N CYS A 136 -9.59 9.56 10.90
CA CYS A 136 -9.42 8.15 11.15
C CYS A 136 -10.75 7.39 11.12
N TYR A 137 -10.69 6.15 10.67
CA TYR A 137 -11.75 5.15 10.83
C TYR A 137 -11.19 3.95 11.58
N LEU A 138 -11.89 3.53 12.63
CA LEU A 138 -11.57 2.29 13.32
C LEU A 138 -12.27 1.15 12.61
N ALA A 139 -11.48 0.33 11.93
CA ALA A 139 -11.98 -0.85 11.26
C ALA A 139 -12.54 -1.84 12.30
N PRO A 140 -13.75 -2.38 12.11
CA PRO A 140 -14.22 -3.48 12.93
C PRO A 140 -13.37 -4.73 12.71
N GLN A 141 -13.50 -5.71 13.58
CA GLN A 141 -12.94 -7.03 13.30
C GLN A 141 -13.78 -7.69 12.19
N TYR A 142 -13.21 -7.81 11.01
CA TYR A 142 -13.87 -8.49 9.91
C TYR A 142 -13.81 -9.99 10.10
N GLY A 143 -14.95 -10.66 9.86
CA GLY A 143 -15.02 -12.12 9.84
C GLY A 143 -14.39 -12.73 8.59
N ALA A 144 -14.40 -14.07 8.50
CA ALA A 144 -13.99 -14.76 7.29
C ALA A 144 -15.00 -14.50 6.14
N GLY A 145 -14.49 -14.33 4.92
CA GLY A 145 -15.29 -14.12 3.70
C GLY A 145 -15.18 -12.71 3.13
N PRO A 146 -16.00 -12.37 2.13
CA PRO A 146 -15.98 -11.06 1.49
C PRO A 146 -16.26 -9.94 2.49
N ILE A 147 -15.36 -8.97 2.57
CA ILE A 147 -15.50 -7.81 3.45
C ILE A 147 -16.30 -6.73 2.73
N ILE A 148 -17.45 -6.37 3.30
CA ILE A 148 -18.26 -5.25 2.84
C ILE A 148 -18.45 -4.31 4.04
N ASP A 149 -17.78 -3.15 4.00
CA ASP A 149 -17.88 -2.11 5.03
C ASP A 149 -18.59 -0.89 4.47
N GLU A 150 -19.92 -0.94 4.47
CA GLU A 150 -20.76 0.16 3.96
C GLU A 150 -20.54 1.47 4.73
N ALA A 151 -20.23 1.38 6.03
CA ALA A 151 -19.97 2.54 6.86
C ALA A 151 -18.69 3.25 6.41
N LEU A 152 -17.60 2.51 6.18
CA LEU A 152 -16.36 3.05 5.64
C LEU A 152 -16.59 3.67 4.25
N VAL A 153 -17.25 2.95 3.34
CA VAL A 153 -17.54 3.44 1.99
C VAL A 153 -18.36 4.74 2.03
N LYS A 154 -19.37 4.83 2.88
CA LYS A 154 -20.17 6.04 3.07
C LYS A 154 -19.34 7.23 3.55
N ILE A 155 -18.45 7.01 4.51
CA ILE A 155 -17.55 8.06 5.04
C ILE A 155 -16.59 8.51 3.93
N LEU A 156 -15.97 7.61 3.21
CA LEU A 156 -15.02 7.94 2.13
C LEU A 156 -15.70 8.72 1.01
N ASN A 157 -16.91 8.33 0.61
CA ASN A 157 -17.69 9.03 -0.41
C ASN A 157 -18.13 10.44 0.03
N ALA A 158 -18.40 10.64 1.31
CA ALA A 158 -18.76 11.94 1.86
C ALA A 158 -17.55 12.86 1.99
N ARG A 159 -16.42 12.36 2.45
CA ARG A 159 -15.20 13.14 2.73
C ARG A 159 -14.32 13.36 1.51
N LYS A 160 -14.26 12.38 0.61
CA LYS A 160 -13.41 12.39 -0.60
C LYS A 160 -11.96 12.79 -0.31
N PRO A 161 -11.29 12.14 0.64
CA PRO A 161 -9.91 12.48 0.96
C PRO A 161 -9.01 12.28 -0.27
N ALA A 162 -7.93 13.05 -0.35
CA ALA A 162 -6.97 12.91 -1.45
C ALA A 162 -6.26 11.55 -1.42
N HIS A 163 -5.99 11.05 -0.20
CA HIS A 163 -5.32 9.77 -0.01
C HIS A 163 -5.99 8.95 1.09
N ILE A 164 -5.98 7.62 0.94
CA ILE A 164 -6.49 6.68 1.93
C ILE A 164 -5.37 5.72 2.28
N ILE A 165 -5.03 5.63 3.56
CA ILE A 165 -4.02 4.67 4.05
C ILE A 165 -4.73 3.58 4.85
N MET A 166 -4.71 2.38 4.30
CA MET A 166 -5.22 1.19 4.98
C MET A 166 -4.13 0.64 5.91
N ALA A 167 -4.17 1.02 7.19
CA ALA A 167 -3.19 0.59 8.19
C ALA A 167 -3.62 -0.70 8.91
N ILE A 168 -4.53 -1.47 8.33
CA ILE A 168 -4.95 -2.80 8.77
C ILE A 168 -4.16 -3.86 8.00
N GLY A 169 -3.84 -4.98 8.66
CA GLY A 169 -3.11 -6.07 8.03
C GLY A 169 -3.91 -6.74 6.91
N GLY A 170 -3.21 -7.22 5.89
CA GLY A 170 -3.81 -8.08 4.87
C GLY A 170 -4.10 -9.47 5.44
N GLY A 171 -5.32 -9.94 5.26
CA GLY A 171 -5.82 -11.17 5.86
C GLY A 171 -6.46 -10.91 7.22
N VAL A 172 -7.55 -11.54 7.46
CA VAL A 172 -8.46 -11.44 8.60
C VAL A 172 -7.92 -10.68 9.82
N GLN A 173 -8.30 -9.45 9.95
CA GLN A 173 -8.40 -8.79 11.26
C GLN A 173 -9.86 -8.59 11.57
#